data_d520a7d873cf11aef3810bab4052843f
#
_entry.id   d520a7d873cf11aef3810bab4052843f
#
_cell.length_a   1.000
_cell.length_b   1.000
_cell.length_c   1.000
_cell.angle_alpha   90.00
_cell.angle_beta   90.00
_cell.angle_gamma   90.00
#
_symmetry.space_group_name_H-M   'P 1'
#
loop_
_entity.id
_entity.type
_entity.pdbx_description
1 polymer ?
#
loop_
_entity_poly.entity_id
_entity_poly.type
_entity_poly.pdbx_seq_one_letter_code
_entity_poly.pdbx_strand_id
1 'polypeptide(L)'
;IERENRMIRLFKAKQVDGIIVAPTKVSKIEIQNLVKEGYPLVLFDRYFPEMQTNYIIIDNEGSSYELVKKMIDNGSSKIAIITTNPHLRTMNMRREGYARALIEANLPVDPDLYGEVTFVDYEKNVFKTLDQIFSKVPDVDGFFFTTHILALEAFRYFYEKGININKGYELACIHGVSAFRVLAPNMNIARMPIEEIGKNAVRILLGDIKYRLENSTEKKEVETLVLPCSLP
;
A
#
# COMPACT_ATOMS: atom_id res chain seq x y z
N ILE A 1 -3.42 -3.51 -18.51
CA ILE A 1 -2.08 -2.97 -18.78
C ILE A 1 -2.17 -1.80 -19.75
N GLU A 2 -2.82 -1.96 -20.89
CA GLU A 2 -2.97 -0.89 -21.90
C GLU A 2 -3.90 0.26 -21.48
N ARG A 3 -4.83 0.01 -20.56
CA ARG A 3 -5.87 0.99 -20.18
C ARG A 3 -5.28 2.26 -19.56
N GLU A 4 -4.30 2.17 -18.65
CA GLU A 4 -3.69 3.32 -17.98
C GLU A 4 -2.94 4.21 -18.97
N ASN A 5 -2.06 3.62 -19.80
CA ASN A 5 -1.35 4.34 -20.85
C ASN A 5 -2.32 5.01 -21.84
N ARG A 6 -3.38 4.31 -22.21
CA ARG A 6 -4.42 4.87 -23.09
C ARG A 6 -5.12 6.06 -22.44
N MET A 7 -5.40 6.02 -21.13
CA MET A 7 -6.03 7.14 -20.43
C MET A 7 -5.10 8.35 -20.31
N ILE A 8 -3.81 8.13 -20.02
CA ILE A 8 -2.81 9.21 -19.98
C ILE A 8 -2.72 9.91 -21.34
N ARG A 9 -2.62 9.13 -22.44
CA ARG A 9 -2.60 9.67 -23.79
C ARG A 9 -3.89 10.40 -24.15
N LEU A 10 -5.04 9.89 -23.72
CA LEU A 10 -6.34 10.54 -23.95
C LEU A 10 -6.41 11.88 -23.23
N PHE A 11 -6.00 11.97 -21.96
CA PHE A 11 -5.98 13.24 -21.22
C PHE A 11 -5.07 14.25 -21.90
N LYS A 12 -3.87 13.82 -22.35
CA LYS A 12 -2.96 14.66 -23.12
C LYS A 12 -3.59 15.14 -24.44
N ALA A 13 -4.25 14.26 -25.20
CA ALA A 13 -4.94 14.60 -26.44
C ALA A 13 -6.13 15.54 -26.23
N LYS A 14 -6.79 15.45 -25.06
CA LYS A 14 -7.87 16.37 -24.65
C LYS A 14 -7.34 17.68 -24.07
N GLN A 15 -6.02 17.85 -23.99
CA GLN A 15 -5.39 19.08 -23.49
C GLN A 15 -5.84 19.45 -22.08
N VAL A 16 -6.02 18.46 -21.18
CA VAL A 16 -6.28 18.77 -19.77
C VAL A 16 -5.07 19.50 -19.18
N ASP A 17 -5.30 20.42 -18.25
CA ASP A 17 -4.24 21.29 -17.71
C ASP A 17 -3.25 20.54 -16.81
N GLY A 18 -3.65 19.39 -16.23
CA GLY A 18 -2.80 18.57 -15.39
C GLY A 18 -3.42 17.22 -15.04
N ILE A 19 -2.63 16.32 -14.45
CA ILE A 19 -3.03 14.94 -14.16
C ILE A 19 -2.66 14.57 -12.71
N ILE A 20 -3.60 13.94 -12.00
CA ILE A 20 -3.35 13.21 -10.74
C ILE A 20 -3.48 11.72 -11.06
N VAL A 21 -2.48 10.92 -10.72
CA VAL A 21 -2.47 9.49 -11.06
C VAL A 21 -1.80 8.63 -9.99
N ALA A 22 -2.37 7.44 -9.72
CA ALA A 22 -1.71 6.35 -9.00
C ALA A 22 -1.02 5.43 -10.02
N PRO A 23 0.28 5.62 -10.30
CA PRO A 23 0.92 4.96 -11.42
C PRO A 23 1.14 3.46 -11.15
N THR A 24 1.09 2.68 -12.24
CA THR A 24 1.60 1.31 -12.25
C THR A 24 2.96 1.24 -12.97
N LYS A 25 3.66 0.11 -12.86
CA LYS A 25 4.92 -0.08 -13.62
C LYS A 25 4.75 0.15 -15.12
N VAL A 26 3.57 -0.12 -15.65
CA VAL A 26 3.28 -0.08 -17.09
C VAL A 26 3.28 1.35 -17.61
N SER A 27 2.86 2.30 -16.77
CA SER A 27 2.79 3.71 -17.16
C SER A 27 4.12 4.46 -16.98
N LYS A 28 5.18 3.79 -16.54
CA LYS A 28 6.49 4.41 -16.24
C LYS A 28 7.00 5.29 -17.39
N ILE A 29 6.95 4.80 -18.63
CA ILE A 29 7.42 5.52 -19.81
C ILE A 29 6.55 6.74 -20.10
N GLU A 30 5.22 6.61 -20.03
CA GLU A 30 4.29 7.71 -20.24
C GLU A 30 4.45 8.79 -19.17
N ILE A 31 4.58 8.40 -17.90
CA ILE A 31 4.86 9.32 -16.79
C ILE A 31 6.20 10.04 -17.00
N GLN A 32 7.26 9.31 -17.40
CA GLN A 32 8.56 9.89 -17.69
C GLN A 32 8.50 10.93 -18.81
N ASN A 33 7.71 10.69 -19.85
CA ASN A 33 7.50 11.63 -20.94
C ASN A 33 6.77 12.90 -20.45
N LEU A 34 5.72 12.74 -19.62
CA LEU A 34 5.03 13.90 -19.02
C LEU A 34 5.99 14.75 -18.17
N VAL A 35 6.82 14.10 -17.34
CA VAL A 35 7.83 14.80 -16.52
C VAL A 35 8.83 15.56 -17.39
N LYS A 36 9.34 14.95 -18.48
CA LYS A 36 10.28 15.62 -19.42
C LYS A 36 9.66 16.82 -20.12
N GLU A 37 8.35 16.76 -20.40
CA GLU A 37 7.60 17.85 -21.04
C GLU A 37 7.20 18.96 -20.05
N GLY A 38 7.52 18.81 -18.76
CA GLY A 38 7.09 19.74 -17.72
C GLY A 38 5.58 19.78 -17.53
N TYR A 39 4.89 18.67 -17.82
CA TYR A 39 3.44 18.58 -17.69
C TYR A 39 3.04 18.60 -16.21
N PRO A 40 2.04 19.42 -15.78
CA PRO A 40 1.58 19.42 -14.40
C PRO A 40 1.08 18.03 -13.98
N LEU A 41 1.77 17.43 -13.01
CA LEU A 41 1.58 16.03 -12.65
C LEU A 41 1.77 15.81 -11.15
N VAL A 42 0.84 15.10 -10.52
CA VAL A 42 0.96 14.63 -9.14
C VAL A 42 0.73 13.13 -9.10
N LEU A 43 1.70 12.40 -8.58
CA LEU A 43 1.57 10.97 -8.29
C LEU A 43 1.00 10.78 -6.87
N PHE A 44 0.20 9.75 -6.66
CA PHE A 44 -0.23 9.38 -5.31
C PHE A 44 -0.21 7.88 -5.12
N ASP A 45 -0.17 7.43 -3.86
CA ASP A 45 -0.07 6.01 -3.44
C ASP A 45 1.21 5.32 -3.95
N ARG A 46 1.62 5.57 -5.19
CA ARG A 46 2.82 5.02 -5.81
C ARG A 46 3.61 6.11 -6.52
N TYR A 47 4.91 5.92 -6.60
CA TYR A 47 5.82 6.85 -7.26
C TYR A 47 7.03 6.11 -7.84
N PHE A 48 7.82 6.81 -8.62
CA PHE A 48 9.08 6.31 -9.17
C PHE A 48 10.24 7.10 -8.55
N PRO A 49 11.04 6.50 -7.66
CA PRO A 49 12.10 7.20 -6.92
C PRO A 49 13.11 7.92 -7.81
N GLU A 50 13.33 7.42 -9.03
CA GLU A 50 14.24 7.97 -10.02
C GLU A 50 13.69 9.18 -10.79
N MET A 51 12.41 9.51 -10.60
CA MET A 51 11.75 10.62 -11.29
C MET A 51 11.58 11.83 -10.37
N GLN A 52 11.98 12.99 -10.84
CA GLN A 52 11.71 14.25 -10.17
C GLN A 52 10.29 14.73 -10.51
N THR A 53 9.32 14.32 -9.70
CA THR A 53 7.92 14.69 -9.85
C THR A 53 7.24 14.79 -8.49
N ASN A 54 6.15 15.57 -8.41
CA ASN A 54 5.38 15.67 -7.19
C ASN A 54 4.72 14.32 -6.86
N TYR A 55 4.77 13.94 -5.58
CA TYR A 55 4.04 12.77 -5.13
C TYR A 55 3.55 12.90 -3.69
N ILE A 56 2.50 12.13 -3.41
CA ILE A 56 1.92 12.00 -2.06
C ILE A 56 1.76 10.52 -1.77
N ILE A 57 2.41 10.07 -0.71
CA ILE A 57 2.30 8.70 -0.20
C ILE A 57 1.99 8.72 1.28
N ILE A 58 1.58 7.58 1.81
CA ILE A 58 1.54 7.39 3.27
C ILE A 58 2.90 6.94 3.79
N ASP A 59 3.13 7.08 5.09
CA ASP A 59 4.24 6.43 5.77
C ASP A 59 3.97 4.91 5.84
N ASN A 60 4.36 4.21 4.77
CA ASN A 60 4.14 2.78 4.63
C ASN A 60 4.97 1.96 5.62
N GLU A 61 6.22 2.35 5.85
CA GLU A 61 7.12 1.63 6.74
C GLU A 61 6.73 1.84 8.20
N GLY A 62 6.59 3.10 8.63
CA GLY A 62 6.21 3.43 10.01
C GLY A 62 4.84 2.86 10.37
N SER A 63 3.84 2.95 9.46
CA SER A 63 2.51 2.36 9.71
C SER A 63 2.55 0.85 9.88
N SER A 64 3.38 0.15 9.11
CA SER A 64 3.56 -1.31 9.25
C SER A 64 4.28 -1.66 10.53
N TYR A 65 5.33 -0.93 10.84
CA TYR A 65 6.08 -1.11 12.07
C TYR A 65 5.17 -0.98 13.31
N GLU A 66 4.41 0.10 13.41
CA GLU A 66 3.53 0.35 14.56
C GLU A 66 2.41 -0.70 14.68
N LEU A 67 1.83 -1.14 13.57
CA LEU A 67 0.84 -2.22 13.59
C LEU A 67 1.41 -3.53 14.10
N VAL A 68 2.57 -3.94 13.58
CA VAL A 68 3.21 -5.21 13.97
C VAL A 68 3.73 -5.13 15.40
N LYS A 69 4.31 -3.99 15.80
CA LYS A 69 4.70 -3.74 17.18
C LYS A 69 3.52 -3.90 18.14
N LYS A 70 2.36 -3.34 17.79
CA LYS A 70 1.16 -3.49 18.61
C LYS A 70 0.70 -4.96 18.72
N MET A 71 0.78 -5.75 17.64
CA MET A 71 0.49 -7.19 17.69
C MET A 71 1.45 -7.90 18.66
N ILE A 72 2.75 -7.55 18.64
CA ILE A 72 3.76 -8.09 19.55
C ILE A 72 3.46 -7.68 21.00
N ASP A 73 3.14 -6.41 21.24
CA ASP A 73 2.78 -5.88 22.55
C ASP A 73 1.52 -6.57 23.14
N ASN A 74 0.61 -7.05 22.25
CA ASN A 74 -0.56 -7.86 22.61
C ASN A 74 -0.22 -9.37 22.82
N GLY A 75 1.03 -9.77 22.65
CA GLY A 75 1.52 -11.12 22.95
C GLY A 75 1.76 -12.02 21.74
N SER A 76 1.57 -11.54 20.52
CA SER A 76 1.88 -12.34 19.32
C SER A 76 3.39 -12.47 19.11
N SER A 77 3.82 -13.64 18.74
CA SER A 77 5.22 -13.97 18.48
C SER A 77 5.47 -14.65 17.12
N LYS A 78 4.41 -15.21 16.52
CA LYS A 78 4.44 -15.89 15.22
C LYS A 78 3.48 -15.20 14.25
N ILE A 79 3.87 -14.01 13.81
CA ILE A 79 3.06 -13.14 12.98
C ILE A 79 3.35 -13.41 11.51
N ALA A 80 2.37 -13.92 10.77
CA ALA A 80 2.47 -14.07 9.33
C ALA A 80 2.21 -12.74 8.62
N ILE A 81 3.05 -12.39 7.64
CA ILE A 81 2.78 -11.29 6.71
C ILE A 81 2.18 -11.84 5.42
N ILE A 82 1.02 -11.31 5.02
CA ILE A 82 0.41 -11.60 3.72
C ILE A 82 0.55 -10.36 2.84
N THR A 83 1.37 -10.47 1.82
CA THR A 83 1.78 -9.35 0.96
C THR A 83 1.67 -9.69 -0.51
N THR A 84 1.93 -8.72 -1.35
CA THR A 84 1.91 -8.88 -2.80
C THR A 84 3.18 -8.33 -3.43
N ASN A 85 3.30 -8.52 -4.70
CA ASN A 85 4.41 -8.23 -5.61
C ASN A 85 5.50 -7.29 -5.05
N PRO A 86 6.74 -7.78 -4.84
CA PRO A 86 7.87 -7.04 -4.28
C PRO A 86 8.37 -5.89 -5.18
N HIS A 87 7.84 -5.79 -6.40
CA HIS A 87 8.23 -4.73 -7.33
C HIS A 87 7.56 -3.37 -7.07
N LEU A 88 6.62 -3.29 -6.14
CA LEU A 88 6.02 -2.03 -5.71
C LEU A 88 6.77 -1.51 -4.49
N ARG A 89 7.36 -0.32 -4.61
CA ARG A 89 8.14 0.30 -3.51
C ARG A 89 7.32 0.38 -2.22
N THR A 90 6.04 0.72 -2.31
CA THR A 90 5.13 0.79 -1.15
C THR A 90 4.97 -0.56 -0.45
N MET A 91 4.94 -1.67 -1.20
CA MET A 91 4.88 -3.01 -0.60
C MET A 91 6.21 -3.38 0.08
N ASN A 92 7.35 -2.99 -0.51
CA ASN A 92 8.65 -3.20 0.13
C ASN A 92 8.76 -2.44 1.44
N MET A 93 8.35 -1.17 1.48
CA MET A 93 8.34 -0.37 2.71
C MET A 93 7.46 -1.01 3.80
N ARG A 94 6.30 -1.60 3.43
CA ARG A 94 5.45 -2.32 4.39
C ARG A 94 6.14 -3.56 4.95
N ARG A 95 6.91 -4.28 4.13
CA ARG A 95 7.72 -5.42 4.56
C ARG A 95 8.90 -5.01 5.45
N GLU A 96 9.55 -3.90 5.10
CA GLU A 96 10.64 -3.31 5.87
C GLU A 96 10.14 -2.96 7.30
N GLY A 97 8.97 -2.33 7.43
CA GLY A 97 8.35 -2.04 8.73
C GLY A 97 8.00 -3.29 9.54
N TYR A 98 7.42 -4.30 8.89
CA TYR A 98 7.16 -5.60 9.53
C TYR A 98 8.45 -6.24 10.07
N ALA A 99 9.47 -6.34 9.23
CA ALA A 99 10.74 -6.97 9.61
C ALA A 99 11.43 -6.19 10.75
N ARG A 100 11.41 -4.85 10.68
CA ARG A 100 11.97 -4.00 11.73
C ARG A 100 11.30 -4.23 13.09
N ALA A 101 9.97 -4.31 13.13
CA ALA A 101 9.25 -4.54 14.39
C ALA A 101 9.62 -5.89 15.02
N LEU A 102 9.74 -6.95 14.24
CA LEU A 102 10.18 -8.26 14.75
C LEU A 102 11.62 -8.24 15.25
N ILE A 103 12.54 -7.65 14.49
CA ILE A 103 13.97 -7.57 14.86
C ILE A 103 14.15 -6.78 16.17
N GLU A 104 13.49 -5.63 16.33
CA GLU A 104 13.57 -4.82 17.55
C GLU A 104 12.98 -5.53 18.78
N ALA A 105 12.01 -6.43 18.56
CA ALA A 105 11.44 -7.28 19.60
C ALA A 105 12.25 -8.57 19.84
N ASN A 106 13.40 -8.77 19.18
CA ASN A 106 14.20 -10.00 19.20
C ASN A 106 13.41 -11.24 18.74
N LEU A 107 12.44 -11.07 17.85
CA LEU A 107 11.70 -12.16 17.20
C LEU A 107 12.32 -12.48 15.82
N PRO A 108 12.28 -13.76 15.40
CA PRO A 108 12.82 -14.14 14.11
C PRO A 108 11.95 -13.63 12.96
N VAL A 109 12.60 -13.17 11.88
CA VAL A 109 11.92 -12.95 10.59
C VAL A 109 11.89 -14.30 9.85
N ASP A 110 10.86 -15.10 10.15
CA ASP A 110 10.74 -16.46 9.65
C ASP A 110 10.21 -16.47 8.21
N PRO A 111 10.93 -17.05 7.24
CA PRO A 111 10.48 -17.16 5.86
C PRO A 111 9.21 -18.02 5.71
N ASP A 112 8.91 -18.93 6.64
CA ASP A 112 7.72 -19.76 6.62
C ASP A 112 6.46 -19.00 7.05
N LEU A 113 6.63 -17.82 7.66
CA LEU A 113 5.55 -16.85 7.97
C LEU A 113 5.42 -15.76 6.89
N TYR A 114 6.15 -15.89 5.78
CA TYR A 114 6.11 -14.92 4.69
C TYR A 114 5.25 -15.43 3.53
N GLY A 115 4.08 -14.81 3.35
CA GLY A 115 3.13 -15.13 2.29
C GLY A 115 3.10 -14.07 1.19
N GLU A 116 3.70 -14.38 0.03
CA GLU A 116 3.63 -13.52 -1.15
C GLU A 116 2.55 -14.00 -2.11
N VAL A 117 1.62 -13.12 -2.45
CA VAL A 117 0.48 -13.38 -3.32
C VAL A 117 0.61 -12.59 -4.61
N THR A 118 0.53 -13.25 -5.76
CA THR A 118 0.45 -12.59 -7.06
C THR A 118 -0.98 -12.14 -7.34
N PHE A 119 -1.15 -10.97 -8.00
CA PHE A 119 -2.49 -10.46 -8.34
C PHE A 119 -3.22 -11.27 -9.43
N VAL A 120 -2.49 -12.07 -10.19
CA VAL A 120 -3.12 -13.02 -11.13
C VAL A 120 -3.67 -14.15 -10.29
N ASP A 121 -4.98 -14.41 -10.38
CA ASP A 121 -5.71 -15.40 -9.56
C ASP A 121 -5.47 -15.24 -8.04
N TYR A 122 -5.41 -13.98 -7.56
CA TYR A 122 -5.06 -13.67 -6.16
C TYR A 122 -5.93 -14.40 -5.15
N GLU A 123 -7.21 -14.64 -5.46
CA GLU A 123 -8.14 -15.38 -4.60
C GLU A 123 -7.61 -16.79 -4.29
N LYS A 124 -7.23 -17.55 -5.33
CA LYS A 124 -6.66 -18.90 -5.17
C LYS A 124 -5.29 -18.87 -4.51
N ASN A 125 -4.51 -17.85 -4.83
CA ASN A 125 -3.15 -17.72 -4.29
C ASN A 125 -3.15 -17.39 -2.80
N VAL A 126 -4.10 -16.58 -2.30
CA VAL A 126 -4.26 -16.35 -0.86
C VAL A 126 -4.55 -17.66 -0.13
N PHE A 127 -5.49 -18.48 -0.64
CA PHE A 127 -5.82 -19.77 -0.06
C PHE A 127 -4.62 -20.70 0.02
N LYS A 128 -3.90 -20.86 -1.09
CA LYS A 128 -2.69 -21.68 -1.14
C LYS A 128 -1.62 -21.19 -0.15
N THR A 129 -1.43 -19.88 -0.07
CA THR A 129 -0.46 -19.25 0.82
C THR A 129 -0.80 -19.52 2.28
N LEU A 130 -2.08 -19.37 2.66
CA LEU A 130 -2.53 -19.65 4.02
C LEU A 130 -2.44 -21.15 4.36
N ASP A 131 -2.81 -22.06 3.45
CA ASP A 131 -2.63 -23.50 3.65
C ASP A 131 -1.13 -23.86 3.89
N GLN A 132 -0.21 -23.19 3.17
CA GLN A 132 1.23 -23.39 3.36
C GLN A 132 1.71 -22.88 4.72
N ILE A 133 1.29 -21.69 5.14
CA ILE A 133 1.65 -21.11 6.44
C ILE A 133 1.15 -22.01 7.57
N PHE A 134 -0.13 -22.41 7.57
CA PHE A 134 -0.67 -23.30 8.59
C PHE A 134 -0.02 -24.69 8.61
N SER A 135 0.41 -25.20 7.45
CA SER A 135 1.12 -26.46 7.37
C SER A 135 2.52 -26.40 7.98
N LYS A 136 3.23 -25.29 7.81
CA LYS A 136 4.62 -25.12 8.27
C LYS A 136 4.69 -24.57 9.69
N VAL A 137 3.79 -23.65 10.06
CA VAL A 137 3.70 -23.02 11.37
C VAL A 137 2.27 -23.17 11.90
N PRO A 138 1.91 -24.36 12.43
CA PRO A 138 0.54 -24.62 12.88
C PRO A 138 0.08 -23.75 14.06
N ASP A 139 1.02 -23.19 14.80
CA ASP A 139 0.82 -22.31 15.95
C ASP A 139 1.05 -20.82 15.63
N VAL A 140 0.84 -20.43 14.35
CA VAL A 140 0.77 -19.02 13.95
C VAL A 140 -0.29 -18.30 14.79
N ASP A 141 0.06 -17.15 15.36
CA ASP A 141 -0.78 -16.41 16.33
C ASP A 141 -1.18 -15.00 15.83
N GLY A 142 -0.67 -14.56 14.69
CA GLY A 142 -1.04 -13.28 14.12
C GLY A 142 -0.93 -13.22 12.60
N PHE A 143 -1.74 -12.33 11.99
CA PHE A 143 -1.71 -12.06 10.56
C PHE A 143 -1.67 -10.56 10.27
N PHE A 144 -0.61 -10.12 9.63
CA PHE A 144 -0.48 -8.76 9.10
C PHE A 144 -0.73 -8.75 7.60
N PHE A 145 -1.80 -8.08 7.18
CA PHE A 145 -2.18 -7.92 5.78
C PHE A 145 -1.69 -6.59 5.24
N THR A 146 -0.87 -6.62 4.21
CA THR A 146 -0.35 -5.38 3.61
C THR A 146 -1.39 -4.61 2.81
N THR A 147 -2.54 -5.21 2.47
CA THR A 147 -3.69 -4.54 1.84
C THR A 147 -5.01 -5.15 2.28
N HIS A 148 -6.09 -4.35 2.27
CA HIS A 148 -7.44 -4.79 2.62
C HIS A 148 -7.99 -5.90 1.69
N ILE A 149 -7.54 -5.95 0.42
CA ILE A 149 -7.97 -6.99 -0.53
C ILE A 149 -7.47 -8.35 -0.06
N LEU A 150 -6.21 -8.44 0.36
CA LEU A 150 -5.65 -9.68 0.88
C LEU A 150 -6.32 -10.11 2.19
N ALA A 151 -6.66 -9.14 3.05
CA ALA A 151 -7.40 -9.42 4.28
C ALA A 151 -8.79 -9.98 3.99
N LEU A 152 -9.54 -9.42 3.04
CA LEU A 152 -10.87 -9.90 2.65
C LEU A 152 -10.81 -11.35 2.15
N GLU A 153 -9.85 -11.69 1.29
CA GLU A 153 -9.68 -13.06 0.81
C GLU A 153 -9.22 -14.02 1.91
N ALA A 154 -8.37 -13.55 2.83
CA ALA A 154 -8.03 -14.35 4.00
C ALA A 154 -9.26 -14.61 4.89
N PHE A 155 -10.16 -13.63 5.07
CA PHE A 155 -11.40 -13.84 5.82
C PHE A 155 -12.33 -14.86 5.16
N ARG A 156 -12.38 -14.87 3.82
CA ARG A 156 -13.10 -15.91 3.09
C ARG A 156 -12.47 -17.30 3.35
N TYR A 157 -11.15 -17.40 3.28
CA TYR A 157 -10.43 -18.63 3.61
C TYR A 157 -10.76 -19.14 5.03
N PHE A 158 -10.65 -18.26 6.04
CA PHE A 158 -10.96 -18.62 7.42
C PHE A 158 -12.39 -19.11 7.58
N TYR A 159 -13.34 -18.42 6.94
CA TYR A 159 -14.75 -18.82 6.95
C TYR A 159 -14.94 -20.21 6.33
N GLU A 160 -14.39 -20.48 5.15
CA GLU A 160 -14.52 -21.77 4.45
C GLU A 160 -13.83 -22.92 5.21
N LYS A 161 -12.75 -22.62 5.95
CA LYS A 161 -12.06 -23.61 6.80
C LYS A 161 -12.68 -23.77 8.21
N GLY A 162 -13.69 -22.99 8.55
CA GLY A 162 -14.31 -22.99 9.89
C GLY A 162 -13.38 -22.42 10.98
N ILE A 163 -12.40 -21.62 10.62
CA ILE A 163 -11.45 -21.00 11.55
C ILE A 163 -12.05 -19.69 12.08
N ASN A 164 -12.18 -19.59 13.42
CA ASN A 164 -12.67 -18.36 14.04
C ASN A 164 -11.54 -17.35 14.22
N ILE A 165 -11.42 -16.41 13.28
CA ILE A 165 -10.37 -15.39 13.27
C ILE A 165 -10.44 -14.40 14.45
N ASN A 166 -11.59 -14.30 15.12
CA ASN A 166 -11.77 -13.43 16.28
C ASN A 166 -11.32 -14.08 17.60
N LYS A 167 -10.79 -15.30 17.55
CA LYS A 167 -10.27 -16.04 18.70
C LYS A 167 -8.89 -16.61 18.40
N GLY A 168 -7.91 -16.20 19.20
CA GLY A 168 -6.56 -16.77 19.14
C GLY A 168 -5.66 -16.18 18.06
N TYR A 169 -6.08 -15.12 17.34
CA TYR A 169 -5.25 -14.44 16.35
C TYR A 169 -5.30 -12.95 16.56
N GLU A 170 -4.11 -12.31 16.56
CA GLU A 170 -3.99 -10.88 16.39
C GLU A 170 -4.02 -10.56 14.88
N LEU A 171 -4.79 -9.53 14.52
CA LEU A 171 -4.98 -9.14 13.12
C LEU A 171 -4.59 -7.69 12.92
N ALA A 172 -3.86 -7.41 11.85
CA ALA A 172 -3.56 -6.04 11.46
C ALA A 172 -3.62 -5.86 9.93
N CYS A 173 -3.98 -4.64 9.49
CA CYS A 173 -4.06 -4.32 8.07
C CYS A 173 -3.75 -2.85 7.80
N ILE A 174 -3.04 -2.58 6.70
CA ILE A 174 -2.95 -1.24 6.16
C ILE A 174 -4.16 -0.99 5.26
N HIS A 175 -4.88 0.08 5.59
CA HIS A 175 -6.18 0.43 5.07
C HIS A 175 -7.26 -0.61 5.40
N GLY A 176 -8.44 -0.13 5.72
CA GLY A 176 -9.58 -0.97 6.05
C GLY A 176 -10.83 -0.56 5.29
N VAL A 177 -11.76 -1.49 5.21
CA VAL A 177 -13.10 -1.26 4.65
C VAL A 177 -14.15 -1.39 5.76
N SER A 178 -15.34 -0.83 5.54
CA SER A 178 -16.42 -0.85 6.54
C SER A 178 -16.81 -2.25 7.00
N ALA A 179 -16.67 -3.25 6.11
CA ALA A 179 -16.94 -4.66 6.43
C ALA A 179 -16.08 -5.20 7.58
N PHE A 180 -14.87 -4.68 7.80
CA PHE A 180 -13.99 -5.14 8.88
C PHE A 180 -14.57 -4.86 10.27
N ARG A 181 -15.44 -3.85 10.42
CA ARG A 181 -16.14 -3.59 11.69
C ARG A 181 -17.04 -4.75 12.12
N VAL A 182 -17.48 -5.57 11.18
CA VAL A 182 -18.34 -6.74 11.43
C VAL A 182 -17.52 -8.02 11.40
N LEU A 183 -16.64 -8.18 10.41
CA LEU A 183 -15.88 -9.42 10.20
C LEU A 183 -14.75 -9.60 11.23
N ALA A 184 -14.06 -8.54 11.58
CA ALA A 184 -12.92 -8.55 12.50
C ALA A 184 -12.89 -7.25 13.33
N PRO A 185 -13.81 -7.06 14.28
CA PRO A 185 -13.99 -5.82 15.03
C PRO A 185 -12.74 -5.40 15.83
N ASN A 186 -11.92 -6.37 16.24
CA ASN A 186 -10.70 -6.14 17.03
C ASN A 186 -9.43 -5.98 16.17
N MET A 187 -9.56 -5.97 14.83
CA MET A 187 -8.43 -5.84 13.92
C MET A 187 -7.78 -4.46 14.03
N ASN A 188 -6.48 -4.44 14.17
CA ASN A 188 -5.67 -3.22 14.15
C ASN A 188 -5.56 -2.68 12.73
N ILE A 189 -6.04 -1.46 12.48
CA ILE A 189 -6.10 -0.89 11.13
C ILE A 189 -5.37 0.44 11.11
N ALA A 190 -4.31 0.55 10.29
CA ALA A 190 -3.73 1.82 9.92
C ALA A 190 -4.61 2.50 8.86
N ARG A 191 -5.29 3.58 9.24
CA ARG A 191 -6.24 4.28 8.36
C ARG A 191 -5.53 5.35 7.56
N MET A 192 -5.61 5.23 6.25
CA MET A 192 -5.04 6.22 5.32
C MET A 192 -5.80 7.55 5.41
N PRO A 193 -5.11 8.70 5.43
CA PRO A 193 -5.71 10.04 5.43
C PRO A 193 -6.18 10.43 4.02
N ILE A 194 -7.20 9.73 3.48
CA ILE A 194 -7.65 9.84 2.08
C ILE A 194 -8.06 11.28 1.74
N GLU A 195 -8.76 11.96 2.65
CA GLU A 195 -9.20 13.34 2.43
C GLU A 195 -8.00 14.30 2.32
N GLU A 196 -6.98 14.11 3.16
CA GLU A 196 -5.77 14.92 3.16
C GLU A 196 -4.91 14.64 1.92
N ILE A 197 -4.81 13.38 1.49
CA ILE A 197 -4.18 13.01 0.21
C ILE A 197 -4.86 13.74 -0.93
N GLY A 198 -6.19 13.69 -1.01
CA GLY A 198 -6.96 14.35 -2.06
C GLY A 198 -6.80 15.87 -2.06
N LYS A 199 -6.91 16.52 -0.90
CA LYS A 199 -6.72 17.97 -0.76
C LYS A 199 -5.32 18.41 -1.22
N ASN A 200 -4.29 17.72 -0.77
CA ASN A 200 -2.91 18.06 -1.15
C ASN A 200 -2.62 17.77 -2.62
N ALA A 201 -3.16 16.69 -3.19
CA ALA A 201 -2.98 16.38 -4.61
C ALA A 201 -3.54 17.50 -5.51
N VAL A 202 -4.75 17.99 -5.19
CA VAL A 202 -5.35 19.10 -5.93
C VAL A 202 -4.58 20.41 -5.70
N ARG A 203 -4.19 20.71 -4.45
CA ARG A 203 -3.41 21.91 -4.13
C ARG A 203 -2.10 21.97 -4.92
N ILE A 204 -1.34 20.87 -4.92
CA ILE A 204 -0.06 20.79 -5.62
C ILE A 204 -0.27 20.92 -7.12
N LEU A 205 -1.27 20.21 -7.69
CA LEU A 205 -1.55 20.26 -9.12
C LEU A 205 -1.93 21.67 -9.57
N LEU A 206 -2.84 22.34 -8.85
CA LEU A 206 -3.24 23.73 -9.17
C LEU A 206 -2.05 24.69 -9.07
N GLY A 207 -1.16 24.49 -8.10
CA GLY A 207 0.09 25.25 -8.00
C GLY A 207 1.01 25.04 -9.21
N ASP A 208 1.11 23.82 -9.73
CA ASP A 208 1.89 23.51 -10.93
C ASP A 208 1.30 24.10 -12.20
N ILE A 209 -0.03 24.00 -12.34
CA ILE A 209 -0.74 24.61 -13.48
C ILE A 209 -0.50 26.13 -13.51
N LYS A 210 -0.71 26.79 -12.36
CA LYS A 210 -0.48 28.24 -12.25
C LYS A 210 0.97 28.60 -12.59
N TYR A 211 1.94 27.90 -12.01
CA TYR A 211 3.35 28.15 -12.25
C TYR A 211 3.73 28.01 -13.75
N ARG A 212 3.20 26.98 -14.42
CA ARG A 212 3.40 26.77 -15.86
C ARG A 212 2.83 27.89 -16.71
N LEU A 213 1.70 28.46 -16.31
CA LEU A 213 1.06 29.58 -17.02
C LEU A 213 1.88 30.89 -16.86
N GLU A 214 2.48 31.09 -15.69
CA GLU A 214 3.22 32.31 -15.36
C GLU A 214 4.71 32.27 -15.79
N ASN A 215 5.35 31.07 -15.76
CA ASN A 215 6.79 30.86 -15.90
C ASN A 215 7.11 29.72 -16.86
N SER A 216 6.91 29.91 -18.15
CA SER A 216 6.98 28.82 -19.14
C SER A 216 8.39 28.18 -19.32
N THR A 217 9.44 28.70 -18.69
CA THR A 217 10.86 28.29 -18.93
C THR A 217 11.60 27.79 -17.69
N GLU A 218 11.09 28.00 -16.48
CA GLU A 218 11.76 27.57 -15.25
C GLU A 218 11.20 26.25 -14.72
N LYS A 219 12.08 25.42 -14.13
CA LYS A 219 11.66 24.20 -13.43
C LYS A 219 11.20 24.57 -12.01
N LYS A 220 9.95 24.26 -11.69
CA LYS A 220 9.46 24.33 -10.32
C LYS A 220 10.10 23.24 -9.46
N GLU A 221 10.36 23.54 -8.19
CA GLU A 221 10.74 22.52 -7.21
C GLU A 221 9.61 21.50 -7.02
N VAL A 222 9.98 20.22 -6.94
CA VAL A 222 9.02 19.16 -6.70
C VAL A 222 8.62 19.12 -5.23
N GLU A 223 7.34 18.91 -4.98
CA GLU A 223 6.78 18.75 -3.65
C GLU A 223 6.48 17.27 -3.36
N THR A 224 7.09 16.74 -2.31
CA THR A 224 6.92 15.34 -1.91
C THR A 224 6.35 15.27 -0.51
N LEU A 225 5.20 14.59 -0.36
CA LEU A 225 4.54 14.45 0.94
C LEU A 225 4.45 12.98 1.36
N VAL A 226 4.85 12.74 2.61
CA VAL A 226 4.65 11.45 3.29
C VAL A 226 3.72 11.71 4.46
N LEU A 227 2.48 11.21 4.36
CA LEU A 227 1.43 11.47 5.34
C LEU A 227 1.32 10.29 6.34
N PRO A 228 1.20 10.57 7.63
CA PRO A 228 0.99 9.50 8.61
C PRO A 228 -0.39 8.87 8.46
N CYS A 229 -0.51 7.57 8.71
CA CYS A 229 -1.79 6.93 8.94
C CYS A 229 -2.27 7.19 10.37
N SER A 230 -3.59 7.24 10.58
CA SER A 230 -4.11 7.15 11.94
C SER A 230 -4.06 5.68 12.40
N LEU A 231 -3.43 5.45 13.54
CA LEU A 231 -3.24 4.13 14.14
C LEU A 231 -4.31 3.84 15.19
N PRO A 232 -4.57 2.57 15.52
CA PRO A 232 -5.57 2.17 16.50
C PRO A 232 -5.15 2.51 17.95
#